data_f9af018f989c5cff71ffe77bcac599e5
#
_entry.id   f9af018f989c5cff71ffe77bcac599e5
#
_cell.length_a   1.000
_cell.length_b   1.000
_cell.length_c   1.000
_cell.angle_alpha   90.00
_cell.angle_beta   90.00
_cell.angle_gamma   90.00
#
_symmetry.space_group_name_H-M   'P 1'
#
loop_
_entity.id
_entity.type
_entity.pdbx_description
1 polymer ?
#
loop_
_entity_poly.entity_id
_entity_poly.type
_entity_poly.pdbx_seq_one_letter_code
_entity_poly.pdbx_strand_id
1 'polypeptide(L)'
;MANMSLKKNPMPSQDPNVRNKNFDEVALGYTEEMAIDEAKRCLNCKNPKCVNGCPVNVHIPEFISKVAEGKFDEAYGVITSTNSLPAICGRVCPQENQCEGQCIRGIKGESVGIGRLERFVADYHNAHGHQGGAPAVPERNGHKVAVVGSGPAGLTCAGDLARKGYDVTVFEALHQVGGVLVYGIPEFRLPKAIVAKEVARLEHFGVKIMTDTVVGRTITVDELMDEMGFEAVFIGSGAGLPMFMNIPGVNYKGVLSANEFLTRINLMKAYLPDSDTPLIHPKKVAVVGGGNVAMDAARC
;
A
#
# COMPACT_ATOMS: atom_id res chain seq x y z
N MET A 1 -18.79 -26.30 -5.03
CA MET A 1 -20.10 -25.62 -5.20
C MET A 1 -19.93 -24.13 -4.91
N ALA A 2 -20.69 -23.25 -5.56
CA ALA A 2 -20.64 -21.81 -5.29
C ALA A 2 -21.20 -21.51 -3.89
N ASN A 3 -20.56 -20.60 -3.16
CA ASN A 3 -21.04 -20.11 -1.87
C ASN A 3 -22.03 -18.95 -2.10
N MET A 4 -23.32 -19.17 -1.80
CA MET A 4 -24.38 -18.18 -2.00
C MET A 4 -24.66 -17.31 -0.76
N SER A 5 -23.83 -17.39 0.30
CA SER A 5 -23.97 -16.54 1.50
C SER A 5 -24.07 -15.06 1.11
N LEU A 6 -25.04 -14.36 1.72
CA LEU A 6 -25.22 -12.91 1.53
C LEU A 6 -24.17 -12.09 2.30
N LYS A 7 -23.47 -12.69 3.28
CA LYS A 7 -22.42 -12.06 4.06
C LYS A 7 -21.06 -12.54 3.62
N LYS A 8 -20.07 -11.66 3.61
CA LYS A 8 -18.66 -12.01 3.40
C LYS A 8 -18.07 -12.61 4.67
N ASN A 9 -17.05 -13.43 4.53
CA ASN A 9 -16.31 -13.94 5.68
C ASN A 9 -15.76 -12.75 6.52
N PRO A 10 -15.95 -12.75 7.85
CA PRO A 10 -15.42 -11.68 8.70
C PRO A 10 -13.89 -11.69 8.64
N MET A 11 -13.28 -10.52 8.69
CA MET A 11 -11.82 -10.41 8.85
C MET A 11 -11.46 -10.72 10.30
N PRO A 12 -10.67 -11.76 10.57
CA PRO A 12 -10.12 -11.97 11.90
C PRO A 12 -9.32 -10.75 12.36
N SER A 13 -9.49 -10.36 13.61
CA SER A 13 -8.82 -9.18 14.17
C SER A 13 -8.46 -9.39 15.63
N GLN A 14 -7.46 -8.65 16.11
CA GLN A 14 -7.10 -8.62 17.51
C GLN A 14 -8.30 -8.20 18.39
N ASP A 15 -8.38 -8.78 19.59
CA ASP A 15 -9.38 -8.37 20.60
C ASP A 15 -9.24 -6.86 20.90
N PRO A 16 -10.35 -6.11 21.02
CA PRO A 16 -10.31 -4.67 21.30
C PRO A 16 -9.51 -4.26 22.53
N ASN A 17 -9.50 -5.09 23.59
CA ASN A 17 -8.76 -4.82 24.82
C ASN A 17 -7.26 -5.19 24.73
N VAL A 18 -6.86 -5.90 23.67
CA VAL A 18 -5.47 -6.19 23.36
C VAL A 18 -4.91 -5.15 22.39
N ARG A 19 -5.61 -4.91 21.28
CA ARG A 19 -5.13 -4.02 20.21
C ARG A 19 -4.99 -2.54 20.64
N ASN A 20 -5.66 -2.11 21.68
CA ASN A 20 -5.52 -0.75 22.23
C ASN A 20 -4.28 -0.55 23.10
N LYS A 21 -3.41 -1.58 23.22
CA LYS A 21 -2.20 -1.56 24.04
C LYS A 21 -0.93 -1.86 23.25
N ASN A 22 -1.04 -2.08 21.95
CA ASN A 22 0.08 -2.37 21.07
C ASN A 22 -0.07 -1.70 19.71
N PHE A 23 0.97 -1.78 18.87
CA PHE A 23 0.98 -1.29 17.50
C PHE A 23 1.03 -2.43 16.47
N ASP A 24 0.79 -3.67 16.90
CA ASP A 24 0.77 -4.83 16.00
C ASP A 24 -0.42 -4.75 15.03
N GLU A 25 -0.31 -5.39 13.88
CA GLU A 25 -1.35 -5.37 12.85
C GLU A 25 -2.69 -5.88 13.41
N VAL A 26 -3.73 -5.04 13.34
CA VAL A 26 -5.04 -5.32 13.92
C VAL A 26 -5.78 -6.41 13.15
N ALA A 27 -5.80 -6.34 11.83
CA ALA A 27 -6.43 -7.34 10.98
C ALA A 27 -5.46 -8.52 10.79
N LEU A 28 -5.88 -9.74 11.12
CA LEU A 28 -5.00 -10.92 11.15
C LEU A 28 -4.91 -11.67 9.81
N GLY A 29 -5.74 -11.29 8.83
CA GLY A 29 -5.81 -11.97 7.53
C GLY A 29 -6.74 -13.17 7.52
N TYR A 30 -6.98 -13.74 6.34
CA TYR A 30 -7.75 -14.98 6.17
C TYR A 30 -6.83 -16.20 6.31
N THR A 31 -7.41 -17.33 6.78
CA THR A 31 -6.84 -18.65 6.57
C THR A 31 -7.10 -19.12 5.12
N GLU A 32 -6.45 -20.21 4.71
CA GLU A 32 -6.69 -20.80 3.38
C GLU A 32 -8.16 -21.18 3.19
N GLU A 33 -8.77 -21.81 4.19
CA GLU A 33 -10.18 -22.24 4.16
C GLU A 33 -11.11 -21.02 4.04
N MET A 34 -10.86 -19.96 4.80
CA MET A 34 -11.64 -18.73 4.72
C MET A 34 -11.50 -18.06 3.36
N ALA A 35 -10.30 -18.04 2.79
CA ALA A 35 -10.04 -17.46 1.49
C ALA A 35 -10.74 -18.24 0.37
N ILE A 36 -10.63 -19.57 0.39
CA ILE A 36 -11.32 -20.44 -0.58
C ILE A 36 -12.84 -20.28 -0.46
N ASP A 37 -13.39 -20.24 0.74
CA ASP A 37 -14.83 -20.08 0.95
C ASP A 37 -15.32 -18.71 0.48
N GLU A 38 -14.61 -17.62 0.82
CA GLU A 38 -14.93 -16.28 0.33
C GLU A 38 -14.80 -16.18 -1.20
N ALA A 39 -13.77 -16.80 -1.79
CA ALA A 39 -13.56 -16.81 -3.24
C ALA A 39 -14.73 -17.49 -3.97
N LYS A 40 -15.32 -18.56 -3.40
CA LYS A 40 -16.50 -19.25 -3.95
C LYS A 40 -17.76 -18.37 -3.96
N ARG A 41 -17.78 -17.23 -3.28
CA ARG A 41 -18.86 -16.24 -3.38
C ARG A 41 -18.83 -15.45 -4.69
N CYS A 42 -17.71 -15.44 -5.41
CA CYS A 42 -17.59 -14.74 -6.68
C CYS A 42 -18.47 -15.41 -7.75
N LEU A 43 -19.24 -14.60 -8.48
CA LEU A 43 -20.13 -15.07 -9.55
C LEU A 43 -19.42 -15.22 -10.90
N ASN A 44 -18.14 -14.92 -10.99
CA ASN A 44 -17.36 -14.94 -12.23
C ASN A 44 -18.09 -14.23 -13.39
N CYS A 45 -18.47 -12.96 -13.19
CA CYS A 45 -19.31 -12.18 -14.09
C CYS A 45 -18.66 -12.03 -15.47
N LYS A 46 -19.44 -12.21 -16.55
CA LYS A 46 -18.97 -11.99 -17.92
C LYS A 46 -18.51 -10.54 -18.16
N ASN A 47 -19.20 -9.57 -17.53
CA ASN A 47 -18.84 -8.14 -17.55
C ASN A 47 -18.54 -7.69 -16.10
N PRO A 48 -17.31 -7.89 -15.61
CA PRO A 48 -16.97 -7.69 -14.22
C PRO A 48 -16.77 -6.20 -13.89
N LYS A 49 -17.82 -5.54 -13.37
CA LYS A 49 -17.74 -4.13 -12.96
C LYS A 49 -16.66 -3.87 -11.91
N CYS A 50 -16.32 -4.87 -11.10
CA CYS A 50 -15.24 -4.76 -10.12
C CYS A 50 -13.87 -4.50 -10.76
N VAL A 51 -13.60 -5.01 -11.95
CA VAL A 51 -12.37 -4.70 -12.71
C VAL A 51 -12.33 -3.22 -13.08
N ASN A 52 -13.44 -2.68 -13.60
CA ASN A 52 -13.53 -1.25 -13.93
C ASN A 52 -13.46 -0.35 -12.69
N GLY A 53 -13.81 -0.87 -11.52
CA GLY A 53 -13.67 -0.18 -10.24
C GLY A 53 -12.25 -0.24 -9.66
N CYS A 54 -11.35 -1.02 -10.24
CA CYS A 54 -9.95 -1.08 -9.83
C CYS A 54 -9.12 -0.10 -10.68
N PRO A 55 -8.41 0.87 -10.06
CA PRO A 55 -7.62 1.86 -10.81
C PRO A 55 -6.53 1.25 -11.69
N VAL A 56 -6.02 0.06 -11.34
CA VAL A 56 -4.98 -0.66 -12.09
C VAL A 56 -5.53 -1.87 -12.84
N ASN A 57 -6.87 -2.01 -12.94
CA ASN A 57 -7.57 -3.03 -13.71
C ASN A 57 -7.12 -4.47 -13.43
N VAL A 58 -6.91 -4.83 -12.16
CA VAL A 58 -6.64 -6.23 -11.76
C VAL A 58 -7.73 -7.15 -12.32
N HIS A 59 -7.34 -8.27 -12.90
CA HIS A 59 -8.27 -9.29 -13.44
C HIS A 59 -8.97 -10.06 -12.32
N ILE A 60 -9.84 -9.34 -11.57
CA ILE A 60 -10.43 -9.78 -10.30
C ILE A 60 -11.13 -11.13 -10.38
N PRO A 61 -12.05 -11.42 -11.33
CA PRO A 61 -12.68 -12.74 -11.39
C PRO A 61 -11.69 -13.87 -11.61
N GLU A 62 -10.62 -13.61 -12.37
CA GLU A 62 -9.62 -14.60 -12.71
C GLU A 62 -8.78 -14.98 -11.47
N PHE A 63 -8.23 -14.00 -10.75
CA PHE A 63 -7.45 -14.33 -9.54
C PHE A 63 -8.33 -14.99 -8.47
N ILE A 64 -9.60 -14.55 -8.31
CA ILE A 64 -10.52 -15.15 -7.35
C ILE A 64 -10.85 -16.58 -7.73
N SER A 65 -11.00 -16.90 -9.02
CA SER A 65 -11.18 -18.26 -9.47
C SER A 65 -10.01 -19.16 -9.09
N LYS A 66 -8.78 -18.65 -9.24
CA LYS A 66 -7.57 -19.37 -8.81
C LYS A 66 -7.52 -19.59 -7.31
N VAL A 67 -7.94 -18.61 -6.51
CA VAL A 67 -8.05 -18.76 -5.04
C VAL A 67 -9.10 -19.85 -4.72
N ALA A 68 -10.25 -19.85 -5.37
CA ALA A 68 -11.30 -20.87 -5.14
C ALA A 68 -10.82 -22.30 -5.49
N GLU A 69 -9.84 -22.44 -6.37
CA GLU A 69 -9.19 -23.70 -6.76
C GLU A 69 -8.00 -24.08 -5.85
N GLY A 70 -7.60 -23.22 -4.89
CA GLY A 70 -6.41 -23.41 -4.06
C GLY A 70 -5.09 -23.12 -4.78
N LYS A 71 -5.12 -22.48 -5.95
CA LYS A 71 -3.95 -22.15 -6.77
C LYS A 71 -3.45 -20.73 -6.46
N PHE A 72 -2.89 -20.55 -5.28
CA PHE A 72 -2.57 -19.22 -4.75
C PHE A 72 -1.44 -18.52 -5.49
N ASP A 73 -0.42 -19.26 -5.95
CA ASP A 73 0.66 -18.68 -6.75
C ASP A 73 0.20 -18.23 -8.15
N GLU A 74 -0.71 -19.00 -8.77
CA GLU A 74 -1.32 -18.57 -10.04
C GLU A 74 -2.16 -17.30 -9.81
N ALA A 75 -2.91 -17.23 -8.70
CA ALA A 75 -3.67 -16.03 -8.32
C ALA A 75 -2.75 -14.81 -8.12
N TYR A 76 -1.59 -15.01 -7.47
CA TYR A 76 -0.57 -13.96 -7.30
C TYR A 76 -0.05 -13.45 -8.65
N GLY A 77 0.25 -14.36 -9.58
CA GLY A 77 0.66 -14.00 -10.94
C GLY A 77 -0.37 -13.14 -11.68
N VAL A 78 -1.66 -13.48 -11.55
CA VAL A 78 -2.76 -12.68 -12.12
C VAL A 78 -2.79 -11.27 -11.52
N ILE A 79 -2.72 -11.14 -10.20
CA ILE A 79 -2.73 -9.83 -9.53
C ILE A 79 -1.53 -8.99 -9.95
N THR A 80 -0.33 -9.57 -9.92
CA THR A 80 0.92 -8.85 -10.19
C THR A 80 1.15 -8.53 -11.66
N SER A 81 0.33 -9.06 -12.56
CA SER A 81 0.36 -8.66 -13.98
C SER A 81 0.04 -7.17 -14.19
N THR A 82 -0.75 -6.56 -13.29
CA THR A 82 -1.14 -5.15 -13.36
C THR A 82 -0.93 -4.38 -12.06
N ASN A 83 -0.78 -5.04 -10.90
CA ASN A 83 -0.59 -4.40 -9.60
C ASN A 83 0.84 -4.67 -9.08
N SER A 84 1.63 -3.61 -8.92
CA SER A 84 2.99 -3.70 -8.40
C SER A 84 3.10 -3.83 -6.87
N LEU A 85 2.02 -3.54 -6.12
CA LEU A 85 2.01 -3.45 -4.65
C LEU A 85 0.84 -4.23 -4.01
N PRO A 86 0.66 -5.53 -4.31
CA PRO A 86 -0.54 -6.27 -3.91
C PRO A 86 -0.72 -6.40 -2.40
N ALA A 87 0.36 -6.62 -1.63
CA ALA A 87 0.28 -6.73 -0.18
C ALA A 87 -0.13 -5.41 0.51
N ILE A 88 0.19 -4.28 -0.11
CA ILE A 88 -0.21 -2.95 0.33
C ILE A 88 -1.65 -2.68 -0.10
N CYS A 89 -2.00 -2.89 -1.37
CA CYS A 89 -3.35 -2.66 -1.90
C CYS A 89 -4.41 -3.46 -1.15
N GLY A 90 -4.16 -4.74 -0.86
CA GLY A 90 -5.06 -5.58 -0.10
C GLY A 90 -5.33 -5.10 1.34
N ARG A 91 -4.44 -4.23 1.91
CA ARG A 91 -4.58 -3.66 3.25
C ARG A 91 -5.19 -2.26 3.28
N VAL A 92 -4.82 -1.38 2.33
CA VAL A 92 -5.07 0.06 2.47
C VAL A 92 -5.89 0.70 1.35
N CYS A 93 -6.15 0.02 0.24
CA CYS A 93 -7.09 0.51 -0.77
C CYS A 93 -8.48 0.71 -0.16
N PRO A 94 -9.22 1.78 -0.50
CA PRO A 94 -10.61 1.96 -0.11
C PRO A 94 -11.52 1.11 -1.01
N GLN A 95 -11.42 -0.23 -0.88
CA GLN A 95 -12.09 -1.19 -1.76
C GLN A 95 -13.61 -1.00 -1.80
N GLU A 96 -14.21 -0.55 -0.70
CA GLU A 96 -15.64 -0.24 -0.58
C GLU A 96 -16.11 0.85 -1.56
N ASN A 97 -15.21 1.74 -1.97
CA ASN A 97 -15.46 2.79 -2.96
C ASN A 97 -14.92 2.46 -4.35
N GLN A 98 -14.18 1.37 -4.47
CA GLN A 98 -13.52 0.91 -5.69
C GLN A 98 -14.09 -0.41 -6.17
N CYS A 99 -13.26 -1.47 -6.21
CA CYS A 99 -13.63 -2.78 -6.74
C CYS A 99 -14.81 -3.44 -5.99
N GLU A 100 -14.82 -3.42 -4.66
CA GLU A 100 -15.92 -3.99 -3.86
C GLU A 100 -17.21 -3.17 -4.01
N GLY A 101 -17.10 -1.83 -4.09
CA GLY A 101 -18.25 -0.94 -4.34
C GLY A 101 -18.96 -1.21 -5.68
N GLN A 102 -18.26 -1.79 -6.66
CA GLN A 102 -18.81 -2.16 -7.96
C GLN A 102 -19.23 -3.65 -8.04
N CYS A 103 -19.05 -4.40 -6.97
CA CYS A 103 -19.36 -5.83 -6.97
C CYS A 103 -20.89 -6.05 -6.99
N ILE A 104 -21.37 -6.82 -7.97
CA ILE A 104 -22.80 -7.12 -8.14
C ILE A 104 -23.40 -7.84 -6.92
N ARG A 105 -22.60 -8.57 -6.14
CA ARG A 105 -23.05 -9.20 -4.90
C ARG A 105 -23.52 -8.17 -3.87
N GLY A 106 -22.96 -6.97 -3.91
CA GLY A 106 -23.33 -5.84 -3.04
C GLY A 106 -24.75 -5.32 -3.23
N ILE A 107 -25.44 -5.70 -4.32
CA ILE A 107 -26.85 -5.27 -4.57
C ILE A 107 -27.84 -5.95 -3.61
N LYS A 108 -27.62 -7.23 -3.28
CA LYS A 108 -28.54 -8.02 -2.46
C LYS A 108 -27.96 -8.47 -1.12
N GLY A 109 -26.69 -8.16 -0.88
CA GLY A 109 -25.96 -8.55 0.33
C GLY A 109 -24.65 -7.79 0.41
N GLU A 110 -23.60 -8.42 0.95
CA GLU A 110 -22.26 -7.86 0.98
C GLU A 110 -21.50 -8.26 -0.29
N SER A 111 -20.70 -7.32 -0.80
CA SER A 111 -19.73 -7.59 -1.87
C SER A 111 -18.82 -8.77 -1.53
N VAL A 112 -18.18 -9.36 -2.53
CA VAL A 112 -17.03 -10.25 -2.28
C VAL A 112 -15.92 -9.47 -1.61
N GLY A 113 -15.24 -10.05 -0.64
CA GLY A 113 -14.09 -9.44 0.06
C GLY A 113 -12.84 -9.43 -0.82
N ILE A 114 -12.87 -8.65 -1.91
CA ILE A 114 -11.84 -8.64 -2.95
C ILE A 114 -10.48 -8.25 -2.36
N GLY A 115 -10.42 -7.15 -1.60
CA GLY A 115 -9.18 -6.71 -0.97
C GLY A 115 -8.66 -7.70 0.08
N ARG A 116 -9.57 -8.40 0.79
CA ARG A 116 -9.18 -9.45 1.75
C ARG A 116 -8.55 -10.65 1.06
N LEU A 117 -9.07 -11.02 -0.13
CA LEU A 117 -8.50 -12.09 -0.96
C LEU A 117 -7.18 -11.67 -1.59
N GLU A 118 -7.07 -10.44 -2.08
CA GLU A 118 -5.82 -9.88 -2.59
C GLU A 118 -4.73 -9.88 -1.51
N ARG A 119 -5.06 -9.41 -0.30
CA ARG A 119 -4.17 -9.48 0.86
C ARG A 119 -3.74 -10.92 1.16
N PHE A 120 -4.69 -11.85 1.24
CA PHE A 120 -4.40 -13.25 1.51
C PHE A 120 -3.41 -13.83 0.50
N VAL A 121 -3.64 -13.61 -0.79
CA VAL A 121 -2.77 -14.11 -1.86
C VAL A 121 -1.36 -13.53 -1.74
N ALA A 122 -1.25 -12.23 -1.47
CA ALA A 122 0.05 -11.57 -1.30
C ALA A 122 0.79 -12.05 -0.05
N ASP A 123 0.08 -12.22 1.07
CA ASP A 123 0.66 -12.72 2.33
C ASP A 123 1.08 -14.19 2.20
N TYR A 124 0.28 -15.01 1.52
CA TYR A 124 0.62 -16.40 1.23
C TYR A 124 1.92 -16.49 0.41
N HIS A 125 1.99 -15.74 -0.68
CA HIS A 125 3.19 -15.68 -1.50
C HIS A 125 4.42 -15.19 -0.72
N ASN A 126 4.27 -14.17 0.12
CA ASN A 126 5.34 -13.63 0.96
C ASN A 126 5.84 -14.61 2.03
N ALA A 127 4.99 -15.55 2.46
CA ALA A 127 5.33 -16.58 3.45
C ALA A 127 5.98 -17.83 2.84
N HIS A 128 5.51 -18.26 1.66
CA HIS A 128 5.93 -19.53 1.05
C HIS A 128 6.95 -19.35 -0.09
N GLY A 129 7.16 -18.12 -0.55
CA GLY A 129 8.01 -17.82 -1.70
C GLY A 129 7.35 -18.22 -3.03
N HIS A 130 8.06 -17.98 -4.13
CA HIS A 130 7.60 -18.37 -5.45
C HIS A 130 7.97 -19.81 -5.72
N GLN A 131 7.01 -20.73 -5.89
CA GLN A 131 7.29 -22.16 -6.12
C GLN A 131 8.05 -22.44 -7.43
N GLY A 132 8.09 -21.46 -8.36
CA GLY A 132 8.85 -21.48 -9.60
C GLY A 132 10.23 -20.79 -9.56
N GLY A 133 10.71 -20.38 -8.38
CA GLY A 133 11.92 -19.55 -8.26
C GLY A 133 11.63 -18.05 -8.40
N ALA A 134 12.63 -17.20 -8.15
CA ALA A 134 12.49 -15.76 -8.30
C ALA A 134 12.15 -15.40 -9.77
N PRO A 135 11.24 -14.42 -10.00
CA PRO A 135 10.94 -13.98 -11.37
C PRO A 135 12.20 -13.55 -12.11
N ALA A 136 12.30 -13.88 -13.40
CA ALA A 136 13.44 -13.49 -14.21
C ALA A 136 13.54 -11.95 -14.29
N VAL A 137 14.74 -11.43 -14.12
CA VAL A 137 15.02 -10.01 -14.36
C VAL A 137 14.99 -9.78 -15.88
N PRO A 138 14.19 -8.85 -16.39
CA PRO A 138 14.09 -8.59 -17.83
C PRO A 138 15.41 -8.03 -18.38
N GLU A 139 15.67 -8.31 -19.64
CA GLU A 139 16.79 -7.73 -20.36
C GLU A 139 16.65 -6.20 -20.43
N ARG A 140 17.76 -5.48 -20.25
CA ARG A 140 17.75 -4.02 -20.28
C ARG A 140 17.56 -3.50 -21.70
N ASN A 141 16.66 -2.53 -21.86
CA ASN A 141 16.38 -1.89 -23.15
C ASN A 141 17.31 -0.70 -23.46
N GLY A 142 18.21 -0.35 -22.53
CA GLY A 142 19.20 0.74 -22.67
C GLY A 142 18.68 2.13 -22.29
N HIS A 143 17.41 2.28 -21.95
CA HIS A 143 16.80 3.56 -21.58
C HIS A 143 16.77 3.77 -20.06
N LYS A 144 17.12 5.00 -19.63
CA LYS A 144 17.17 5.39 -18.20
C LYS A 144 15.99 6.30 -17.82
N VAL A 145 15.34 6.00 -16.71
CA VAL A 145 14.24 6.81 -16.18
C VAL A 145 14.48 7.15 -14.72
N ALA A 146 14.34 8.43 -14.37
CA ALA A 146 14.33 8.92 -13.00
C ALA A 146 12.90 8.95 -12.45
N VAL A 147 12.71 8.51 -11.21
CA VAL A 147 11.44 8.59 -10.49
C VAL A 147 11.67 9.41 -9.22
N VAL A 148 10.97 10.53 -9.09
CA VAL A 148 11.07 11.44 -7.95
C VAL A 148 9.97 11.11 -6.94
N GLY A 149 10.36 10.62 -5.78
CA GLY A 149 9.50 10.17 -4.70
C GLY A 149 9.23 8.66 -4.72
N SER A 150 9.40 8.03 -3.57
CA SER A 150 9.20 6.60 -3.34
C SER A 150 7.84 6.26 -2.73
N GLY A 151 6.86 7.15 -2.80
CA GLY A 151 5.48 6.85 -2.43
C GLY A 151 4.83 5.82 -3.37
N PRO A 152 3.57 5.42 -3.13
CA PRO A 152 2.92 4.37 -3.92
C PRO A 152 2.93 4.64 -5.42
N ALA A 153 2.80 5.90 -5.87
CA ALA A 153 2.86 6.26 -7.27
C ALA A 153 4.25 6.00 -7.87
N GLY A 154 5.31 6.47 -7.18
CA GLY A 154 6.69 6.28 -7.62
C GLY A 154 7.10 4.82 -7.64
N LEU A 155 6.78 4.06 -6.58
CA LEU A 155 7.08 2.62 -6.52
C LEU A 155 6.34 1.83 -7.62
N THR A 156 5.08 2.17 -7.91
CA THR A 156 4.34 1.53 -9.01
C THR A 156 4.97 1.84 -10.35
N CYS A 157 5.28 3.12 -10.62
CA CYS A 157 5.95 3.54 -11.86
C CYS A 157 7.30 2.83 -12.02
N ALA A 158 8.11 2.82 -10.97
CA ALA A 158 9.43 2.16 -10.98
C ALA A 158 9.31 0.65 -11.27
N GLY A 159 8.35 -0.03 -10.60
CA GLY A 159 8.12 -1.45 -10.81
C GLY A 159 7.65 -1.79 -12.22
N ASP A 160 6.73 -1.00 -12.77
CA ASP A 160 6.22 -1.21 -14.13
C ASP A 160 7.29 -0.99 -15.19
N LEU A 161 8.10 0.05 -15.03
CA LEU A 161 9.21 0.35 -15.93
C LEU A 161 10.33 -0.72 -15.84
N ALA A 162 10.70 -1.12 -14.62
CA ALA A 162 11.72 -2.13 -14.42
C ALA A 162 11.34 -3.47 -15.07
N ARG A 163 10.07 -3.89 -14.96
CA ARG A 163 9.55 -5.09 -15.64
C ARG A 163 9.58 -5.00 -17.17
N LYS A 164 9.64 -3.79 -17.71
CA LYS A 164 9.80 -3.53 -19.16
C LYS A 164 11.26 -3.35 -19.60
N GLY A 165 12.21 -3.57 -18.69
CA GLY A 165 13.63 -3.52 -18.98
C GLY A 165 14.27 -2.14 -18.90
N TYR A 166 13.57 -1.12 -18.43
CA TYR A 166 14.15 0.22 -18.19
C TYR A 166 15.15 0.20 -17.03
N ASP A 167 16.21 1.01 -17.11
CA ASP A 167 17.10 1.30 -15.99
C ASP A 167 16.50 2.43 -15.12
N VAL A 168 15.91 2.05 -14.00
CA VAL A 168 15.14 2.96 -13.17
C VAL A 168 15.90 3.33 -11.91
N THR A 169 15.96 4.64 -11.60
CA THR A 169 16.45 5.15 -10.32
C THR A 169 15.38 5.97 -9.64
N VAL A 170 15.04 5.60 -8.40
CA VAL A 170 14.11 6.34 -7.53
C VAL A 170 14.89 7.26 -6.62
N PHE A 171 14.53 8.53 -6.60
CA PHE A 171 15.09 9.56 -5.70
C PHE A 171 14.07 9.88 -4.61
N GLU A 172 14.44 9.64 -3.36
CA GLU A 172 13.58 9.83 -2.19
C GLU A 172 14.17 10.88 -1.26
N ALA A 173 13.36 11.86 -0.88
CA ALA A 173 13.77 12.94 -0.01
C ALA A 173 14.03 12.51 1.44
N LEU A 174 13.31 11.48 1.91
CA LEU A 174 13.42 10.95 3.27
C LEU A 174 14.48 9.83 3.34
N HIS A 175 14.87 9.49 4.56
CA HIS A 175 15.82 8.40 4.84
C HIS A 175 15.22 7.00 4.70
N GLN A 176 13.91 6.88 4.51
CA GLN A 176 13.22 5.60 4.29
C GLN A 176 12.31 5.67 3.07
N VAL A 177 12.29 4.56 2.34
CA VAL A 177 11.49 4.36 1.13
C VAL A 177 10.06 4.02 1.49
N GLY A 178 9.10 4.56 0.73
CA GLY A 178 7.69 4.22 0.86
C GLY A 178 6.76 5.45 0.99
N GLY A 179 7.30 6.64 1.21
CA GLY A 179 6.50 7.86 1.33
C GLY A 179 5.41 7.71 2.39
N VAL A 180 4.15 8.04 2.04
CA VAL A 180 3.00 7.95 2.96
C VAL A 180 2.78 6.56 3.53
N LEU A 181 3.21 5.50 2.87
CA LEU A 181 3.11 4.12 3.36
C LEU A 181 3.93 3.91 4.64
N VAL A 182 4.99 4.70 4.81
CA VAL A 182 5.90 4.60 5.95
C VAL A 182 5.67 5.74 6.94
N TYR A 183 5.57 6.99 6.50
CA TYR A 183 5.42 8.11 7.43
C TYR A 183 3.96 8.35 7.86
N GLY A 184 2.96 8.00 7.02
CA GLY A 184 1.56 8.39 7.24
C GLY A 184 0.66 7.29 7.80
N ILE A 185 0.82 6.05 7.32
CA ILE A 185 -0.07 4.94 7.71
C ILE A 185 0.51 4.22 8.94
N PRO A 186 -0.26 4.06 10.03
CA PRO A 186 0.24 3.43 11.26
C PRO A 186 0.60 1.95 11.08
N GLU A 187 1.54 1.47 11.92
CA GLU A 187 2.02 0.10 11.95
C GLU A 187 0.87 -0.92 12.10
N PHE A 188 -0.12 -0.61 12.93
CA PHE A 188 -1.28 -1.47 13.16
C PHE A 188 -2.23 -1.62 11.97
N ARG A 189 -2.06 -0.80 10.90
CA ARG A 189 -2.79 -0.93 9.62
C ARG A 189 -1.92 -1.47 8.50
N LEU A 190 -0.67 -1.02 8.44
CA LEU A 190 0.30 -1.40 7.42
C LEU A 190 1.67 -1.57 8.07
N PRO A 191 2.04 -2.79 8.46
CA PRO A 191 3.36 -3.08 9.00
C PRO A 191 4.47 -2.66 8.02
N LYS A 192 5.50 -1.97 8.53
CA LYS A 192 6.59 -1.46 7.68
C LYS A 192 7.41 -2.57 7.05
N ALA A 193 7.45 -3.74 7.70
CA ALA A 193 8.06 -4.95 7.13
C ALA A 193 7.40 -5.38 5.79
N ILE A 194 6.09 -5.16 5.63
CA ILE A 194 5.39 -5.43 4.38
C ILE A 194 5.85 -4.46 3.29
N VAL A 195 5.95 -3.17 3.61
CA VAL A 195 6.46 -2.16 2.67
C VAL A 195 7.89 -2.49 2.24
N ALA A 196 8.75 -2.85 3.19
CA ALA A 196 10.14 -3.23 2.91
C ALA A 196 10.23 -4.45 1.97
N LYS A 197 9.37 -5.46 2.13
CA LYS A 197 9.32 -6.61 1.21
C LYS A 197 8.91 -6.22 -0.20
N GLU A 198 7.94 -5.33 -0.36
CA GLU A 198 7.53 -4.83 -1.68
C GLU A 198 8.66 -4.03 -2.34
N VAL A 199 9.38 -3.20 -1.57
CA VAL A 199 10.56 -2.46 -2.06
C VAL A 199 11.66 -3.42 -2.51
N ALA A 200 12.02 -4.41 -1.68
CA ALA A 200 13.06 -5.40 -2.00
C ALA A 200 12.75 -6.17 -3.29
N ARG A 201 11.46 -6.41 -3.58
CA ARG A 201 11.05 -7.01 -4.85
C ARG A 201 11.34 -6.10 -6.05
N LEU A 202 11.18 -4.78 -5.90
CA LEU A 202 11.54 -3.83 -6.97
C LEU A 202 13.06 -3.77 -7.18
N GLU A 203 13.82 -3.80 -6.10
CA GLU A 203 15.29 -3.87 -6.15
C GLU A 203 15.77 -5.15 -6.85
N HIS A 204 15.07 -6.28 -6.65
CA HIS A 204 15.35 -7.52 -7.38
C HIS A 204 15.22 -7.33 -8.91
N PHE A 205 14.27 -6.53 -9.39
CA PHE A 205 14.17 -6.15 -10.80
C PHE A 205 15.18 -5.09 -11.22
N GLY A 206 16.10 -4.71 -10.33
CA GLY A 206 17.21 -3.78 -10.56
C GLY A 206 16.83 -2.31 -10.50
N VAL A 207 15.74 -1.97 -9.81
CA VAL A 207 15.44 -0.58 -9.43
C VAL A 207 16.51 -0.12 -8.45
N LYS A 208 17.17 1.01 -8.75
CA LYS A 208 18.08 1.68 -7.82
C LYS A 208 17.31 2.68 -6.99
N ILE A 209 17.64 2.80 -5.71
CA ILE A 209 16.98 3.75 -4.81
C ILE A 209 18.04 4.61 -4.14
N MET A 210 17.85 5.93 -4.19
CA MET A 210 18.68 6.94 -3.55
C MET A 210 17.82 7.71 -2.56
N THR A 211 18.02 7.44 -1.28
CA THR A 211 17.40 8.21 -0.17
C THR A 211 18.14 9.49 0.11
N ASP A 212 17.59 10.33 0.99
CA ASP A 212 18.18 11.60 1.43
C ASP A 212 18.50 12.56 0.27
N THR A 213 17.74 12.42 -0.84
CA THR A 213 17.95 13.17 -2.07
C THR A 213 16.71 14.00 -2.41
N VAL A 214 16.81 15.31 -2.19
CA VAL A 214 15.73 16.27 -2.42
C VAL A 214 15.85 16.87 -3.82
N VAL A 215 15.16 16.29 -4.82
CA VAL A 215 15.14 16.82 -6.18
C VAL A 215 14.53 18.23 -6.19
N GLY A 216 15.19 19.15 -6.86
CA GLY A 216 14.92 20.59 -6.82
C GLY A 216 15.68 21.34 -5.72
N ARG A 217 16.50 20.64 -4.91
CA ARG A 217 17.38 21.25 -3.87
C ARG A 217 18.80 20.68 -3.90
N THR A 218 18.96 19.38 -3.72
CA THR A 218 20.27 18.70 -3.77
C THR A 218 20.67 18.33 -5.18
N ILE A 219 19.71 18.13 -6.05
CA ILE A 219 19.88 17.87 -7.48
C ILE A 219 18.68 18.45 -8.22
N THR A 220 18.87 19.04 -9.37
CA THR A 220 17.83 19.61 -10.21
C THR A 220 17.32 18.58 -11.24
N VAL A 221 16.18 18.85 -11.87
CA VAL A 221 15.67 18.03 -12.98
C VAL A 221 16.60 18.11 -14.19
N ASP A 222 17.17 19.29 -14.45
CA ASP A 222 18.11 19.51 -15.57
C ASP A 222 19.37 18.67 -15.36
N GLU A 223 19.96 18.66 -14.14
CA GLU A 223 21.11 17.80 -13.82
C GLU A 223 20.77 16.30 -13.98
N LEU A 224 19.56 15.86 -13.60
CA LEU A 224 19.12 14.49 -13.84
C LEU A 224 19.14 14.14 -15.34
N MET A 225 18.66 15.05 -16.19
CA MET A 225 18.53 14.81 -17.63
C MET A 225 19.88 15.04 -18.35
N ASP A 226 20.51 16.19 -18.13
CA ASP A 226 21.65 16.63 -18.93
C ASP A 226 22.99 16.02 -18.47
N GLU A 227 23.16 15.81 -17.16
CA GLU A 227 24.42 15.32 -16.60
C GLU A 227 24.36 13.83 -16.25
N MET A 228 23.26 13.34 -15.68
CA MET A 228 23.12 11.93 -15.28
C MET A 228 22.54 11.05 -16.41
N GLY A 229 22.05 11.66 -17.50
CA GLY A 229 21.60 11.00 -18.71
C GLY A 229 20.29 10.23 -18.54
N PHE A 230 19.38 10.71 -17.69
CA PHE A 230 18.02 10.23 -17.65
C PHE A 230 17.23 10.82 -18.83
N GLU A 231 16.54 9.96 -19.57
CA GLU A 231 15.76 10.35 -20.75
C GLU A 231 14.35 10.83 -20.40
N ALA A 232 13.85 10.44 -19.22
CA ALA A 232 12.56 10.87 -18.69
C ALA A 232 12.59 10.97 -17.16
N VAL A 233 11.77 11.86 -16.61
CA VAL A 233 11.60 12.05 -15.17
C VAL A 233 10.12 11.95 -14.82
N PHE A 234 9.76 10.98 -13.95
CA PHE A 234 8.43 10.89 -13.36
C PHE A 234 8.43 11.61 -12.02
N ILE A 235 7.50 12.54 -11.82
CA ILE A 235 7.39 13.29 -10.57
C ILE A 235 6.20 12.76 -9.75
N GLY A 236 6.52 12.04 -8.67
CA GLY A 236 5.58 11.46 -7.71
C GLY A 236 5.85 11.93 -6.28
N SER A 237 6.15 13.21 -6.08
CA SER A 237 6.57 13.80 -4.80
C SER A 237 5.49 13.81 -3.70
N GLY A 238 4.24 13.44 -4.04
CA GLY A 238 3.13 13.37 -3.10
C GLY A 238 2.57 14.74 -2.69
N ALA A 239 1.71 14.74 -1.67
CA ALA A 239 1.03 15.91 -1.11
C ALA A 239 1.28 15.99 0.40
N GLY A 240 2.55 15.88 0.83
CA GLY A 240 2.95 15.89 2.23
C GLY A 240 2.85 17.25 2.93
N LEU A 241 2.74 18.34 2.17
CA LEU A 241 2.60 19.68 2.77
C LEU A 241 1.20 19.84 3.38
N PRO A 242 1.11 20.06 4.71
CA PRO A 242 -0.17 20.21 5.38
C PRO A 242 -0.85 21.54 5.04
N MET A 243 -2.19 21.50 4.91
CA MET A 243 -3.01 22.71 4.88
C MET A 243 -3.59 22.96 6.26
N PHE A 244 -3.24 24.08 6.86
CA PHE A 244 -3.81 24.52 8.12
C PHE A 244 -5.12 25.27 7.90
N MET A 245 -6.03 25.17 8.89
CA MET A 245 -7.24 25.95 8.90
C MET A 245 -6.89 27.45 9.11
N ASN A 246 -7.58 28.34 8.41
CA ASN A 246 -7.39 29.78 8.60
C ASN A 246 -8.27 30.29 9.76
N ILE A 247 -7.88 29.92 11.00
CA ILE A 247 -8.57 30.31 12.24
C ILE A 247 -7.57 30.85 13.27
N PRO A 248 -8.03 31.72 14.19
CA PRO A 248 -7.19 32.19 15.29
C PRO A 248 -6.69 31.03 16.14
N GLY A 249 -5.40 31.09 16.55
CA GLY A 249 -4.81 30.11 17.45
C GLY A 249 -4.23 28.86 16.76
N VAL A 250 -4.30 28.73 15.44
CA VAL A 250 -3.72 27.57 14.69
C VAL A 250 -2.21 27.43 14.87
N ASN A 251 -1.52 28.53 15.26
CA ASN A 251 -0.09 28.56 15.54
C ASN A 251 0.28 28.37 17.02
N TYR A 252 -0.70 28.07 17.88
CA TYR A 252 -0.42 27.84 19.30
C TYR A 252 0.27 26.50 19.53
N LYS A 253 1.05 26.43 20.60
CA LYS A 253 1.71 25.20 21.05
C LYS A 253 0.65 24.11 21.31
N GLY A 254 0.89 22.92 20.76
CA GLY A 254 -0.03 21.79 20.87
C GLY A 254 -1.00 21.67 19.70
N VAL A 255 -1.02 22.62 18.75
CA VAL A 255 -1.68 22.47 17.45
C VAL A 255 -0.70 21.86 16.47
N LEU A 256 -1.02 20.67 15.96
CA LEU A 256 -0.16 19.90 15.05
C LEU A 256 -0.94 19.56 13.79
N SER A 257 -0.27 19.49 12.66
CA SER A 257 -0.84 18.81 11.50
C SER A 257 -0.84 17.30 11.75
N ALA A 258 -1.84 16.58 11.19
CA ALA A 258 -1.86 15.13 11.26
C ALA A 258 -0.60 14.50 10.61
N ASN A 259 -0.09 15.11 9.53
CA ASN A 259 1.15 14.65 8.89
C ASN A 259 2.35 14.72 9.83
N GLU A 260 2.50 15.85 10.57
CA GLU A 260 3.59 15.98 11.55
C GLU A 260 3.47 14.93 12.66
N PHE A 261 2.28 14.80 13.25
CA PHE A 261 2.02 13.83 14.32
C PHE A 261 2.27 12.39 13.84
N LEU A 262 1.71 12.01 12.69
CA LEU A 262 1.85 10.65 12.16
C LEU A 262 3.29 10.36 11.70
N THR A 263 4.03 11.35 11.20
CA THR A 263 5.45 11.18 10.89
C THR A 263 6.27 10.85 12.14
N ARG A 264 6.02 11.53 13.25
CA ARG A 264 6.66 11.23 14.53
C ARG A 264 6.33 9.81 15.01
N ILE A 265 5.06 9.42 14.93
CA ILE A 265 4.61 8.08 15.33
C ILE A 265 5.21 7.00 14.42
N ASN A 266 5.05 7.12 13.12
CA ASN A 266 5.31 6.01 12.19
C ASN A 266 6.76 5.98 11.70
N LEU A 267 7.27 7.07 11.10
CA LEU A 267 8.62 7.12 10.56
C LEU A 267 9.67 7.17 11.68
N MET A 268 9.43 8.02 12.69
CA MET A 268 10.33 8.22 13.81
C MET A 268 10.08 7.26 14.97
N LYS A 269 9.05 6.39 14.84
CA LYS A 269 8.72 5.32 15.80
C LYS A 269 8.50 5.81 17.24
N ALA A 270 7.90 7.00 17.41
CA ALA A 270 7.69 7.61 18.73
C ALA A 270 6.80 6.77 19.69
N TYR A 271 6.16 5.72 19.20
CA TYR A 271 5.41 4.77 20.01
C TYR A 271 6.29 3.74 20.73
N LEU A 272 7.57 3.62 20.38
CA LEU A 272 8.49 2.70 21.06
C LEU A 272 9.00 3.32 22.36
N PRO A 273 9.18 2.51 23.41
CA PRO A 273 9.61 3.01 24.73
C PRO A 273 11.01 3.67 24.74
N ASP A 274 11.87 3.28 23.82
CA ASP A 274 13.25 3.71 23.65
C ASP A 274 13.43 4.78 22.56
N SER A 275 12.32 5.34 22.05
CA SER A 275 12.39 6.39 21.03
C SER A 275 12.76 7.74 21.63
N ASP A 276 13.77 8.39 21.05
CA ASP A 276 14.17 9.76 21.39
C ASP A 276 13.26 10.84 20.80
N THR A 277 12.28 10.45 19.98
CA THR A 277 11.38 11.39 19.31
C THR A 277 10.39 11.99 20.30
N PRO A 278 10.38 13.33 20.51
CA PRO A 278 9.48 13.95 21.46
C PRO A 278 8.02 13.85 21.01
N LEU A 279 7.17 13.37 21.92
CA LEU A 279 5.73 13.29 21.72
C LEU A 279 5.01 13.98 22.89
N ILE A 280 3.99 14.76 22.55
CA ILE A 280 3.14 15.39 23.56
C ILE A 280 2.06 14.38 23.96
N HIS A 281 1.91 14.12 25.27
CA HIS A 281 0.87 13.24 25.84
C HIS A 281 -0.21 14.07 26.53
N PRO A 282 -1.17 14.67 25.83
CA PRO A 282 -2.22 15.47 26.43
C PRO A 282 -3.31 14.60 27.04
N LYS A 283 -4.00 15.13 28.05
CA LYS A 283 -5.16 14.46 28.68
C LYS A 283 -6.42 14.49 27.79
N LYS A 284 -6.54 15.49 26.92
CA LYS A 284 -7.67 15.68 26.01
C LYS A 284 -7.13 16.10 24.65
N VAL A 285 -7.61 15.46 23.61
CA VAL A 285 -7.22 15.70 22.21
C VAL A 285 -8.47 15.96 21.39
N ALA A 286 -8.40 16.96 20.51
CA ALA A 286 -9.38 17.16 19.46
C ALA A 286 -8.71 16.86 18.11
N VAL A 287 -9.32 15.96 17.33
CA VAL A 287 -8.90 15.67 15.97
C VAL A 287 -9.94 16.22 15.01
N VAL A 288 -9.52 17.08 14.09
CA VAL A 288 -10.40 17.73 13.12
C VAL A 288 -10.29 17.04 11.78
N GLY A 289 -11.38 16.39 11.35
CA GLY A 289 -11.48 15.64 10.10
C GLY A 289 -12.14 14.27 10.28
N GLY A 290 -12.66 13.70 9.19
CA GLY A 290 -13.32 12.39 9.16
C GLY A 290 -12.70 11.39 8.17
N GLY A 291 -11.60 11.76 7.50
CA GLY A 291 -10.88 10.89 6.57
C GLY A 291 -9.92 9.93 7.28
N ASN A 292 -9.33 9.02 6.51
CA ASN A 292 -8.41 7.99 7.04
C ASN A 292 -7.27 8.58 7.88
N VAL A 293 -6.68 9.70 7.45
CA VAL A 293 -5.58 10.37 8.16
C VAL A 293 -6.00 10.82 9.55
N ALA A 294 -7.19 11.44 9.68
CA ALA A 294 -7.73 11.87 10.96
C ALA A 294 -8.06 10.68 11.87
N MET A 295 -8.62 9.60 11.30
CA MET A 295 -8.91 8.36 12.03
C MET A 295 -7.63 7.70 12.55
N ASP A 296 -6.57 7.69 11.74
CA ASP A 296 -5.27 7.15 12.13
C ASP A 296 -4.62 8.00 13.24
N ALA A 297 -4.65 9.33 13.10
CA ALA A 297 -4.16 10.23 14.14
C ALA A 297 -4.93 10.10 15.47
N ALA A 298 -6.25 9.85 15.41
CA ALA A 298 -7.06 9.64 16.60
C ALA A 298 -6.82 8.29 17.30
N ARG A 299 -6.29 7.29 16.56
CA ARG A 299 -6.01 5.95 17.09
C ARG A 299 -4.60 5.80 17.64
N CYS A 300 -3.65 6.61 17.17
CA CYS A 300 -2.30 6.70 17.73
C CYS A 300 -2.28 7.44 19.04
#